data_af19486ad2850973070f2e2c324d064b
#
_entry.id   af19486ad2850973070f2e2c324d064b
#
_cell.length_a   1.000
_cell.length_b   1.000
_cell.length_c   1.000
_cell.angle_alpha   90.00
_cell.angle_beta   90.00
_cell.angle_gamma   90.00
#
_symmetry.space_group_name_H-M   'P 1'
#
loop_
_entity.id
_entity.type
_entity.pdbx_description
1 polymer ?
#
loop_
_entity_poly.entity_id
_entity_poly.type
_entity_poly.pdbx_seq_one_letter_code
_entity_poly.pdbx_strand_id
1 'polypeptide(L)'
;MPVEYAAIKSAILHLNQYFMKYTTGSDIRYNCVSPGGILDQQPQEFVNKYNEYTHGKGMLHPKDVASVVAFLLSDDSSFINGQNIVVDDGWVV
;
A
#
# COMPACT_ATOMS: atom_id res chain seq x y z
N MET A 1 14.05 0.69 12.37
CA MET A 1 14.10 0.53 10.91
C MET A 1 15.34 1.25 10.39
N PRO A 2 16.19 0.60 9.59
CA PRO A 2 17.36 1.26 9.02
C PRO A 2 16.98 2.43 8.11
N VAL A 3 17.79 3.47 8.09
CA VAL A 3 17.53 4.65 7.27
C VAL A 3 17.55 4.30 5.78
N GLU A 4 18.40 3.36 5.37
CA GLU A 4 18.47 2.90 3.98
C GLU A 4 17.16 2.27 3.54
N TYR A 5 16.53 1.49 4.41
CA TYR A 5 15.24 0.87 4.13
C TYR A 5 14.17 1.94 3.89
N ALA A 6 14.10 2.94 4.78
CA ALA A 6 13.14 4.02 4.65
C ALA A 6 13.35 4.82 3.37
N ALA A 7 14.62 5.11 3.04
CA ALA A 7 14.97 5.85 1.82
C ALA A 7 14.57 5.08 0.57
N ILE A 8 14.84 3.77 0.51
CA ILE A 8 14.50 2.93 -0.64
C ILE A 8 12.99 2.83 -0.81
N LYS A 9 12.25 2.64 0.27
CA LYS A 9 10.79 2.57 0.20
C LYS A 9 10.17 3.89 -0.27
N SER A 10 10.69 5.02 0.17
CA SER A 10 10.25 6.34 -0.29
C SER A 10 10.58 6.55 -1.77
N ALA A 11 11.75 6.07 -2.21
CA ALA A 11 12.15 6.16 -3.61
C ALA A 11 11.20 5.40 -4.54
N ILE A 12 10.66 4.26 -4.11
CA ILE A 12 9.69 3.49 -4.89
C ILE A 12 8.45 4.33 -5.20
N LEU A 13 7.93 5.07 -4.21
CA LEU A 13 6.77 5.92 -4.40
C LEU A 13 7.05 7.03 -5.41
N HIS A 14 8.23 7.62 -5.35
CA HIS A 14 8.61 8.68 -6.29
C HIS A 14 8.83 8.14 -7.70
N LEU A 15 9.47 6.97 -7.82
CA LEU A 15 9.67 6.30 -9.10
C LEU A 15 8.34 5.95 -9.77
N ASN A 16 7.34 5.57 -8.98
CA ASN A 16 5.99 5.31 -9.49
C ASN A 16 5.46 6.54 -10.24
N GLN A 17 5.59 7.72 -9.65
CA GLN A 17 5.14 8.96 -10.28
C GLN A 17 5.97 9.31 -11.51
N TYR A 18 7.27 9.07 -11.46
CA TYR A 18 8.16 9.30 -12.58
C TYR A 18 7.77 8.45 -13.79
N PHE A 19 7.58 7.14 -13.57
CA PHE A 19 7.22 6.24 -14.67
C PHE A 19 5.81 6.53 -15.20
N MET A 20 4.90 6.96 -14.35
CA MET A 20 3.57 7.38 -14.78
C MET A 20 3.68 8.53 -15.79
N LYS A 21 4.48 9.55 -15.46
CA LYS A 21 4.68 10.69 -16.36
C LYS A 21 5.48 10.32 -17.61
N TYR A 22 6.46 9.43 -17.47
CA TYR A 22 7.27 8.95 -18.58
C TYR A 22 6.44 8.25 -19.64
N THR A 23 5.36 7.59 -19.24
CA THR A 23 4.45 6.86 -20.13
C THR A 23 3.25 7.69 -20.57
N THR A 24 3.33 9.01 -20.46
CA THR A 24 2.26 9.92 -20.90
C THR A 24 1.86 9.62 -22.35
N GLY A 25 0.54 9.53 -22.59
CA GLY A 25 -0.01 9.21 -23.91
C GLY A 25 -0.16 7.73 -24.17
N SER A 26 0.27 6.86 -23.24
CA SER A 26 0.07 5.42 -23.34
C SER A 26 -1.13 4.98 -22.49
N ASP A 27 -1.51 3.72 -22.61
CA ASP A 27 -2.54 3.09 -21.76
C ASP A 27 -1.97 2.48 -20.47
N ILE A 28 -0.68 2.72 -20.20
CA ILE A 28 -0.03 2.15 -19.01
C ILE A 28 -0.28 3.07 -17.82
N ARG A 29 -0.71 2.48 -16.71
CA ARG A 29 -0.89 3.17 -15.44
C ARG A 29 0.08 2.61 -14.40
N TYR A 30 0.55 3.48 -13.52
CA TYR A 30 1.47 3.13 -12.44
C TYR A 30 0.89 3.58 -11.12
N ASN A 31 0.59 2.65 -10.25
CA ASN A 31 0.11 2.93 -8.90
C ASN A 31 0.86 2.08 -7.88
N CYS A 32 0.89 2.55 -6.65
CA CYS A 32 1.45 1.81 -5.53
C CYS A 32 0.34 1.42 -4.55
N VAL A 33 0.53 0.28 -3.90
CA VAL A 33 -0.26 -0.10 -2.74
C VAL A 33 0.70 -0.17 -1.56
N SER A 34 0.37 0.53 -0.48
CA SER A 34 1.17 0.54 0.75
C SER A 34 0.36 -0.10 1.87
N PRO A 35 0.51 -1.42 2.06
CA PRO A 35 -0.23 -2.10 3.13
C PRO A 35 0.41 -1.86 4.48
N GLY A 36 -0.41 -1.87 5.51
CA GLY A 36 0.04 -1.97 6.90
C GLY A 36 0.45 -3.40 7.23
N GLY A 37 0.46 -3.73 8.53
CA GLY A 37 0.81 -5.07 8.97
C GLY A 37 -0.18 -6.12 8.49
N ILE A 38 0.34 -7.17 7.87
CA ILE A 38 -0.45 -8.29 7.38
C ILE A 38 -0.27 -9.46 8.35
N LEU A 39 -1.38 -10.08 8.74
CA LEU A 39 -1.35 -11.23 9.65
C LEU A 39 -0.59 -12.39 9.02
N ASP A 40 0.42 -12.89 9.73
CA ASP A 40 1.24 -14.02 9.31
C ASP A 40 1.86 -14.70 10.54
N GLN A 41 1.01 -15.24 11.41
CA GLN A 41 1.44 -16.02 12.57
C GLN A 41 2.28 -15.24 13.61
N GLN A 42 2.17 -13.93 13.64
CA GLN A 42 2.84 -13.13 14.68
C GLN A 42 2.27 -13.49 16.07
N PRO A 43 3.08 -13.34 17.14
CA PRO A 43 2.58 -13.55 18.51
C PRO A 43 1.36 -12.66 18.78
N GLN A 44 0.40 -13.21 19.55
CA GLN A 44 -0.84 -12.47 19.86
C GLN A 44 -0.56 -11.16 20.58
N GLU A 45 0.48 -11.10 21.40
CA GLU A 45 0.87 -9.88 22.10
C GLU A 45 1.26 -8.78 21.09
N PHE A 46 2.01 -9.13 20.06
CA PHE A 46 2.37 -8.19 19.00
C PHE A 46 1.13 -7.71 18.26
N VAL A 47 0.23 -8.62 17.90
CA VAL A 47 -1.00 -8.27 17.19
C VAL A 47 -1.86 -7.33 18.03
N ASN A 48 -2.03 -7.61 19.31
CA ASN A 48 -2.80 -6.77 20.21
C ASN A 48 -2.24 -5.34 20.28
N LYS A 49 -0.92 -5.23 20.40
CA LYS A 49 -0.25 -3.94 20.48
C LYS A 49 -0.37 -3.17 19.17
N TYR A 50 -0.18 -3.84 18.04
CA TYR A 50 -0.36 -3.25 16.73
C TYR A 50 -1.78 -2.70 16.56
N ASN A 51 -2.78 -3.50 16.94
CA ASN A 51 -4.19 -3.15 16.77
C ASN A 51 -4.58 -1.89 17.54
N GLU A 52 -3.89 -1.56 18.62
CA GLU A 52 -4.15 -0.32 19.36
C GLU A 52 -3.94 0.93 18.53
N TYR A 53 -3.12 0.86 17.50
CA TYR A 53 -2.83 1.99 16.62
C TYR A 53 -3.72 2.05 15.39
N THR A 54 -4.58 1.07 15.21
CA THR A 54 -5.52 1.04 14.08
C THR A 54 -6.84 1.68 14.48
N HIS A 55 -7.68 1.98 13.48
CA HIS A 55 -8.99 2.55 13.74
C HIS A 55 -9.93 1.57 14.46
N GLY A 56 -9.76 0.27 14.25
CA GLY A 56 -10.57 -0.73 14.96
C GLY A 56 -10.58 -2.12 14.33
N LYS A 57 -10.14 -2.25 13.09
CA LYS A 57 -10.13 -3.56 12.42
C LYS A 57 -8.83 -4.33 12.63
N GLY A 58 -7.76 -3.62 12.95
CA GLY A 58 -6.49 -4.25 13.26
C GLY A 58 -5.65 -4.60 12.04
N MET A 59 -4.85 -5.66 12.19
CA MET A 59 -3.98 -6.13 11.11
C MET A 59 -4.78 -6.71 9.94
N LEU A 60 -4.20 -6.59 8.75
CA LEU A 60 -4.83 -7.00 7.50
C LEU A 60 -4.76 -8.51 7.31
N HIS A 61 -5.77 -9.06 6.65
CA HIS A 61 -5.65 -10.36 5.99
C HIS A 61 -5.08 -10.14 4.58
N PRO A 62 -4.35 -11.12 4.02
CA PRO A 62 -3.79 -10.98 2.66
C PRO A 62 -4.83 -10.57 1.60
N LYS A 63 -6.07 -11.05 1.71
CA LYS A 63 -7.11 -10.71 0.74
C LYS A 63 -7.50 -9.24 0.79
N ASP A 64 -7.30 -8.55 1.90
CA ASP A 64 -7.61 -7.13 2.04
C ASP A 64 -6.70 -6.29 1.14
N VAL A 65 -5.48 -6.75 0.94
CA VAL A 65 -4.53 -6.13 0.00
C VAL A 65 -4.81 -6.58 -1.42
N ALA A 66 -5.06 -7.89 -1.61
CA ALA A 66 -5.29 -8.47 -2.93
C ALA A 66 -6.50 -7.83 -3.63
N SER A 67 -7.57 -7.52 -2.90
CA SER A 67 -8.76 -6.89 -3.48
C SER A 67 -8.47 -5.47 -3.96
N VAL A 68 -7.61 -4.73 -3.28
CA VAL A 68 -7.20 -3.38 -3.71
C VAL A 68 -6.36 -3.47 -4.99
N VAL A 69 -5.42 -4.43 -5.05
CA VAL A 69 -4.62 -4.66 -6.25
C VAL A 69 -5.51 -5.04 -7.43
N ALA A 70 -6.47 -5.93 -7.21
CA ALA A 70 -7.42 -6.34 -8.25
C ALA A 70 -8.23 -5.15 -8.78
N PHE A 71 -8.69 -4.27 -7.88
CA PHE A 71 -9.39 -3.04 -8.28
C PHE A 71 -8.51 -2.15 -9.15
N LEU A 72 -7.25 -1.95 -8.74
CA LEU A 72 -6.32 -1.09 -9.49
C LEU A 72 -5.95 -1.67 -10.85
N LEU A 73 -6.05 -2.98 -11.03
CA LEU A 73 -5.81 -3.66 -12.31
C LEU A 73 -7.06 -3.66 -13.21
N SER A 74 -8.19 -3.26 -12.68
CA SER A 74 -9.47 -3.27 -13.43
C SER A 74 -9.71 -1.95 -14.15
N ASP A 75 -10.67 -1.97 -15.07
CA ASP A 75 -11.10 -0.75 -15.77
C ASP A 75 -11.82 0.23 -14.85
N ASP A 76 -12.34 -0.25 -13.71
CA ASP A 76 -13.03 0.61 -12.73
C ASP A 76 -12.10 1.67 -12.13
N SER A 77 -10.79 1.45 -12.17
CA SER A 77 -9.79 2.38 -11.68
C SER A 77 -9.05 3.11 -12.79
N SER A 78 -9.63 3.20 -13.97
CA SER A 78 -8.94 3.72 -15.17
C SER A 78 -8.40 5.14 -15.03
N PHE A 79 -8.96 5.96 -14.15
CA PHE A 79 -8.49 7.33 -13.92
C PHE A 79 -7.58 7.45 -12.70
N ILE A 80 -7.25 6.35 -12.03
CA ILE A 80 -6.30 6.35 -10.92
C ILE A 80 -4.92 6.05 -11.49
N ASN A 81 -4.01 7.03 -11.39
CA ASN A 81 -2.68 6.91 -11.97
C ASN A 81 -1.68 7.74 -11.15
N GLY A 82 -0.53 7.17 -10.86
CA GLY A 82 0.51 7.84 -10.08
C GLY A 82 0.20 7.93 -8.59
N GLN A 83 -0.74 7.14 -8.09
CA GLN A 83 -1.20 7.23 -6.71
C GLN A 83 -0.57 6.18 -5.81
N ASN A 84 -0.55 6.47 -4.52
CA ASN A 84 -0.20 5.52 -3.47
C ASN A 84 -1.45 5.27 -2.62
N ILE A 85 -1.96 4.07 -2.68
CA ILE A 85 -3.15 3.67 -1.93
C ILE A 85 -2.70 3.00 -0.64
N VAL A 86 -2.96 3.66 0.47
CA VAL A 86 -2.62 3.14 1.82
C VAL A 86 -3.77 2.26 2.30
N VAL A 87 -3.43 1.05 2.75
CA VAL A 87 -4.39 0.06 3.23
C VAL A 87 -3.89 -0.41 4.60
N ASP A 88 -4.31 0.24 5.67
CA ASP A 88 -3.75 -0.03 7.00
C ASP A 88 -4.70 0.24 8.16
N ASP A 89 -5.98 0.42 7.89
CA ASP A 89 -6.99 0.77 8.90
C ASP A 89 -6.58 2.02 9.72
N GLY A 90 -5.97 3.00 9.05
CA GLY A 90 -5.63 4.27 9.69
C GLY A 90 -4.36 4.25 10.55
N TRP A 91 -3.57 3.19 10.49
CA TRP A 91 -2.39 3.06 11.35
C TRP A 91 -1.36 4.18 11.15
N VAL A 92 -1.19 4.63 9.91
CA VAL A 92 -0.19 5.65 9.55
C VAL A 92 -0.63 7.06 9.93
N VAL A 93 -1.91 7.26 10.10
CA VAL A 93 -2.48 8.62 10.34
C VAL A 93 -2.42 9.04 11.80
#